data_d284e5df55ece600b07c4d89e750993b
#
_entry.id   d284e5df55ece600b07c4d89e750993b
#
_cell.length_a   1.000
_cell.length_b   1.000
_cell.length_c   1.000
_cell.angle_alpha   90.00
_cell.angle_beta   90.00
_cell.angle_gamma   90.00
#
_symmetry.space_group_name_H-M   'P 1'
#
loop_
_entity.id
_entity.type
_entity.pdbx_description
1 polymer ?
#
loop_
_entity_poly.entity_id
_entity_poly.type
_entity_poly.pdbx_seq_one_letter_code
_entity_poly.pdbx_strand_id
1 'polypeptide(L)'
;ICHPNYLKNNSCDIAIILLKKPIHGGSTIFLNRTPNELHDTVTGVGFGVSGMANEIAQVKNYSLKLAGQNIVDSIGGATVNGISTKLYADFDYPDERSGCNRIGDSKALELEYGLSGGDSGGPLFRRKNACLELVGIAAGTEMTVENLLEDGYYCTNMSWTRISSLYNWIKGYL
;
A
#
# COMPACT_ATOMS: atom_id res chain seq x y z
N ILE A 1 -6.66 -2.76 18.60
CA ILE A 1 -5.59 -3.69 19.01
C ILE A 1 -4.43 -3.48 18.06
N CYS A 2 -3.35 -2.84 18.50
CA CYS A 2 -2.13 -2.68 17.71
C CYS A 2 -1.30 -3.96 17.74
N HIS A 3 -0.57 -4.22 16.67
CA HIS A 3 0.37 -5.33 16.64
C HIS A 3 1.51 -5.10 17.67
N PRO A 4 1.89 -6.10 18.49
CA PRO A 4 2.87 -5.89 19.57
C PRO A 4 4.28 -5.50 19.12
N ASN A 5 4.65 -5.79 17.86
CA ASN A 5 5.95 -5.40 17.30
C ASN A 5 5.96 -3.99 16.72
N TYR A 6 4.82 -3.29 16.64
CA TYR A 6 4.77 -1.90 16.14
C TYR A 6 5.71 -0.98 16.95
N LEU A 7 5.63 -1.04 18.28
CA LEU A 7 6.45 -0.22 19.16
C LEU A 7 7.94 -0.60 19.20
N LYS A 8 8.31 -1.77 18.67
CA LYS A 8 9.68 -2.26 18.72
C LYS A 8 10.53 -1.77 17.55
N ASN A 9 9.97 -1.74 16.34
CA ASN A 9 10.74 -1.48 15.13
C ASN A 9 9.92 -0.94 13.96
N ASN A 10 8.71 -0.44 14.19
CA ASN A 10 7.77 0.04 13.16
C ASN A 10 7.49 -0.96 12.01
N SER A 11 7.87 -2.23 12.17
CA SER A 11 7.82 -3.21 11.09
C SER A 11 6.44 -3.82 10.87
N CYS A 12 5.58 -3.73 11.89
CA CYS A 12 4.22 -4.28 11.86
C CYS A 12 3.22 -3.15 12.10
N ASP A 13 3.22 -2.17 11.22
CA ASP A 13 2.31 -1.01 11.29
C ASP A 13 0.91 -1.43 10.87
N ILE A 14 0.20 -2.05 11.80
CA ILE A 14 -1.16 -2.56 11.63
C ILE A 14 -1.90 -2.60 12.95
N ALA A 15 -3.20 -2.31 12.89
CA ALA A 15 -4.11 -2.42 14.02
C ALA A 15 -5.42 -3.09 13.59
N ILE A 16 -6.08 -3.76 14.54
CA ILE A 16 -7.42 -4.32 14.40
C ILE A 16 -8.39 -3.50 15.24
N ILE A 17 -9.49 -3.07 14.61
CA ILE A 17 -10.58 -2.36 15.27
C ILE A 17 -11.73 -3.33 15.48
N LEU A 18 -12.08 -3.59 16.73
CA LEU A 18 -13.26 -4.37 17.08
C LEU A 18 -14.46 -3.44 17.25
N LEU A 19 -15.44 -3.61 16.38
CA LEU A 19 -16.65 -2.78 16.39
C LEU A 19 -17.59 -3.24 17.53
N LYS A 20 -18.18 -2.29 18.26
CA LYS A 20 -19.19 -2.59 19.27
C LYS A 20 -20.48 -3.18 18.70
N LYS A 21 -20.78 -2.87 17.44
CA LYS A 21 -21.96 -3.38 16.73
C LYS A 21 -21.54 -3.82 15.32
N PRO A 22 -22.12 -4.90 14.79
CA PRO A 22 -21.88 -5.32 13.42
C PRO A 22 -22.31 -4.23 12.42
N ILE A 23 -21.58 -4.16 11.28
CA ILE A 23 -22.00 -3.39 10.14
C ILE A 23 -22.93 -4.27 9.31
N HIS A 24 -24.18 -3.83 9.13
CA HIS A 24 -25.13 -4.54 8.26
C HIS A 24 -24.94 -4.11 6.80
N GLY A 25 -25.01 -5.07 5.88
CA GLY A 25 -24.87 -4.82 4.44
C GLY A 25 -23.45 -4.61 3.93
N GLY A 26 -22.46 -4.79 4.80
CA GLY A 26 -21.04 -4.80 4.39
C GLY A 26 -20.62 -6.14 3.78
N SER A 27 -19.74 -6.10 2.81
CA SER A 27 -19.08 -7.30 2.29
C SER A 27 -17.80 -7.58 3.04
N THR A 28 -17.51 -8.85 3.28
CA THR A 28 -16.21 -9.28 3.81
C THR A 28 -15.18 -9.35 2.71
N ILE A 29 -13.93 -9.16 3.07
CA ILE A 29 -12.79 -9.29 2.14
C ILE A 29 -11.94 -10.50 2.52
N PHE A 30 -11.42 -11.19 1.52
CA PHE A 30 -10.44 -12.25 1.75
C PHE A 30 -9.09 -11.66 2.11
N LEU A 31 -8.45 -12.21 3.14
CA LEU A 31 -7.09 -11.86 3.50
C LEU A 31 -6.11 -12.73 2.72
N ASN A 32 -5.09 -12.13 2.14
CA ASN A 32 -4.02 -12.91 1.53
C ASN A 32 -3.26 -13.73 2.58
N ARG A 33 -3.13 -15.03 2.32
CA ARG A 33 -2.46 -16.00 3.21
C ARG A 33 -1.08 -16.39 2.72
N THR A 34 -0.83 -16.20 1.42
CA THR A 34 0.36 -16.73 0.75
C THR A 34 1.31 -15.61 0.41
N PRO A 35 2.60 -15.67 0.83
CA PRO A 35 3.56 -14.61 0.58
C PRO A 35 4.13 -14.68 -0.85
N ASN A 36 3.29 -14.38 -1.84
CA ASN A 36 3.58 -14.46 -3.27
C ASN A 36 3.08 -13.25 -4.04
N GLU A 37 3.16 -12.05 -3.46
CA GLU A 37 2.62 -10.81 -4.03
C GLU A 37 3.59 -10.13 -5.00
N LEU A 38 4.87 -10.53 -5.03
CA LEU A 38 5.88 -9.92 -5.90
C LEU A 38 5.45 -10.00 -7.37
N HIS A 39 5.53 -8.87 -8.06
CA HIS A 39 5.10 -8.65 -9.45
C HIS A 39 3.59 -8.78 -9.71
N ASP A 40 2.77 -8.85 -8.67
CA ASP A 40 1.32 -8.77 -8.83
C ASP A 40 0.89 -7.31 -9.09
N THR A 41 -0.05 -7.14 -10.03
CA THR A 41 -0.78 -5.87 -10.15
C THR A 41 -1.72 -5.73 -8.97
N VAL A 42 -1.64 -4.61 -8.29
CA VAL A 42 -2.42 -4.30 -7.09
C VAL A 42 -3.25 -3.04 -7.30
N THR A 43 -4.30 -2.88 -6.51
CA THR A 43 -5.17 -1.71 -6.53
C THR A 43 -5.21 -1.10 -5.14
N GLY A 44 -4.72 0.12 -5.01
CA GLY A 44 -4.89 0.93 -3.81
C GLY A 44 -6.21 1.68 -3.86
N VAL A 45 -6.81 1.88 -2.69
CA VAL A 45 -8.04 2.65 -2.52
C VAL A 45 -7.88 3.57 -1.33
N GLY A 46 -8.21 4.85 -1.51
CA GLY A 46 -8.04 5.82 -0.45
C GLY A 46 -8.96 7.03 -0.56
N PHE A 47 -8.82 7.90 0.43
CA PHE A 47 -9.48 9.20 0.54
C PHE A 47 -8.44 10.32 0.76
N GLY A 48 -7.18 10.05 0.45
CA GLY A 48 -6.08 10.98 0.62
C GLY A 48 -6.16 12.21 -0.28
N VAL A 49 -5.13 13.01 -0.21
CA VAL A 49 -4.95 14.13 -1.14
C VAL A 49 -4.94 13.59 -2.56
N SER A 50 -5.70 14.19 -3.44
CA SER A 50 -5.79 13.79 -4.84
C SER A 50 -5.30 14.90 -5.76
N GLY A 51 -4.73 14.53 -6.90
CA GLY A 51 -4.22 15.45 -7.91
C GLY A 51 -3.48 14.70 -8.99
N MET A 52 -3.03 15.42 -9.99
CA MET A 52 -2.12 14.88 -11.00
C MET A 52 -0.69 14.92 -10.43
N ALA A 53 0.10 13.91 -10.72
CA ALA A 53 1.48 13.87 -10.31
C ALA A 53 2.25 15.11 -10.84
N ASN A 54 3.14 15.64 -9.99
CA ASN A 54 3.94 16.85 -10.27
C ASN A 54 3.14 18.15 -10.44
N GLU A 55 1.86 18.17 -10.10
CA GLU A 55 1.10 19.42 -10.04
C GLU A 55 1.23 20.08 -8.66
N ILE A 56 1.53 21.39 -8.67
CA ILE A 56 1.70 22.17 -7.43
C ILE A 56 0.37 22.34 -6.69
N ALA A 57 -0.76 22.29 -7.38
CA ALA A 57 -2.09 22.44 -6.82
C ALA A 57 -2.77 21.09 -6.61
N GLN A 58 -2.34 20.37 -5.60
CA GLN A 58 -3.05 19.16 -5.18
C GLN A 58 -4.38 19.55 -4.50
N VAL A 59 -5.47 18.94 -4.98
CA VAL A 59 -6.79 19.20 -4.39
C VAL A 59 -6.95 18.36 -3.13
N LYS A 60 -6.91 19.01 -1.97
CA LYS A 60 -7.20 18.36 -0.68
C LYS A 60 -8.70 18.07 -0.55
N ASN A 61 -9.18 17.10 -1.30
CA ASN A 61 -10.59 16.68 -1.23
C ASN A 61 -10.69 15.27 -0.62
N TYR A 62 -10.73 15.22 0.71
CA TYR A 62 -10.85 13.97 1.47
C TYR A 62 -12.23 13.30 1.39
N SER A 63 -13.17 13.83 0.60
CA SER A 63 -14.50 13.25 0.43
C SER A 63 -14.59 12.30 -0.76
N LEU A 64 -13.61 12.30 -1.66
CA LEU A 64 -13.57 11.42 -2.82
C LEU A 64 -12.83 10.12 -2.50
N LYS A 65 -13.53 9.01 -2.72
CA LYS A 65 -12.90 7.70 -2.73
C LYS A 65 -12.33 7.44 -4.11
N LEU A 66 -11.01 7.37 -4.20
CA LEU A 66 -10.29 7.10 -5.44
C LEU A 66 -9.59 5.74 -5.38
N ALA A 67 -9.27 5.22 -6.55
CA ALA A 67 -8.51 3.98 -6.69
C ALA A 67 -7.53 4.13 -7.87
N GLY A 68 -6.39 3.48 -7.74
CA GLY A 68 -5.41 3.38 -8.81
C GLY A 68 -4.62 2.08 -8.70
N GLN A 69 -3.78 1.82 -9.67
CA GLN A 69 -3.05 0.57 -9.79
C GLN A 69 -1.55 0.81 -9.63
N ASN A 70 -0.87 -0.23 -9.20
CA ASN A 70 0.58 -0.30 -9.18
C ASN A 70 1.03 -1.76 -9.25
N ILE A 71 2.33 -2.02 -9.39
CA ILE A 71 2.94 -3.34 -9.35
C ILE A 71 3.70 -3.47 -8.03
N VAL A 72 3.69 -4.64 -7.41
CA VAL A 72 4.56 -4.91 -6.26
C VAL A 72 5.96 -5.20 -6.77
N ASP A 73 6.87 -4.24 -6.66
CA ASP A 73 8.22 -4.31 -7.22
C ASP A 73 9.21 -4.97 -6.29
N SER A 74 9.00 -4.83 -4.98
CA SER A 74 9.95 -5.35 -4.00
C SER A 74 9.24 -5.79 -2.71
N ILE A 75 9.92 -6.68 -1.99
CA ILE A 75 9.49 -7.20 -0.70
C ILE A 75 10.64 -7.02 0.29
N GLY A 76 10.36 -6.48 1.48
CA GLY A 76 11.39 -6.21 2.46
C GLY A 76 10.85 -5.93 3.86
N GLY A 77 11.54 -5.07 4.60
CA GLY A 77 11.24 -4.79 5.99
C GLY A 77 11.74 -5.89 6.94
N ALA A 78 11.43 -5.77 8.22
CA ALA A 78 11.73 -6.81 9.19
C ALA A 78 10.93 -8.08 8.90
N THR A 79 11.30 -9.19 9.51
CA THR A 79 10.63 -10.47 9.30
C THR A 79 9.78 -10.90 10.50
N VAL A 80 8.65 -11.51 10.21
CA VAL A 80 7.82 -12.25 11.18
C VAL A 80 7.73 -13.68 10.69
N ASN A 81 8.18 -14.63 11.52
CA ASN A 81 8.27 -16.06 11.16
C ASN A 81 9.01 -16.31 9.82
N GLY A 82 10.07 -15.55 9.55
CA GLY A 82 10.85 -15.67 8.32
C GLY A 82 10.23 -15.00 7.09
N ILE A 83 9.09 -14.33 7.21
CA ILE A 83 8.39 -13.65 6.12
C ILE A 83 8.54 -12.14 6.29
N SER A 84 9.03 -11.45 5.27
CA SER A 84 9.18 -9.99 5.24
C SER A 84 7.83 -9.28 5.36
N THR A 85 7.81 -8.16 6.11
CA THR A 85 6.58 -7.48 6.55
C THR A 85 6.14 -6.32 5.68
N LYS A 86 6.89 -5.97 4.64
CA LYS A 86 6.60 -4.84 3.76
C LYS A 86 6.50 -5.26 2.31
N LEU A 87 5.58 -4.63 1.60
CA LEU A 87 5.52 -4.56 0.14
C LEU A 87 5.95 -3.17 -0.27
N TYR A 88 6.66 -3.06 -1.39
CA TYR A 88 7.11 -1.80 -1.97
C TYR A 88 6.72 -1.72 -3.44
N ALA A 89 6.44 -0.51 -3.87
CA ALA A 89 6.30 -0.11 -5.26
C ALA A 89 6.83 1.31 -5.41
N ASP A 90 7.20 1.72 -6.60
CA ASP A 90 7.43 3.12 -6.90
C ASP A 90 6.31 3.71 -7.75
N PHE A 91 6.28 5.03 -7.86
CA PHE A 91 5.35 5.75 -8.69
C PHE A 91 6.03 6.07 -10.01
N ASP A 92 5.83 5.20 -10.98
CA ASP A 92 6.52 5.23 -12.26
C ASP A 92 6.20 6.47 -13.09
N TYR A 93 7.23 6.98 -13.76
CA TYR A 93 7.06 8.07 -14.72
C TYR A 93 6.60 7.52 -16.07
N PRO A 94 5.57 8.11 -16.72
CA PRO A 94 4.99 7.57 -17.96
C PRO A 94 5.96 7.41 -19.12
N ASP A 95 7.00 8.22 -19.19
CA ASP A 95 7.95 8.27 -20.29
C ASP A 95 9.19 7.37 -20.11
N GLU A 96 9.19 6.45 -19.16
CA GLU A 96 10.33 5.57 -18.84
C GLU A 96 11.65 6.34 -18.65
N ARG A 97 11.60 7.54 -18.05
CA ARG A 97 12.78 8.38 -17.84
C ARG A 97 13.78 7.71 -16.93
N SER A 98 15.01 7.57 -17.38
CA SER A 98 16.08 6.97 -16.58
C SER A 98 16.28 7.70 -15.26
N GLY A 99 16.36 6.94 -14.17
CA GLY A 99 16.63 7.45 -12.82
C GLY A 99 15.38 7.87 -12.04
N CYS A 100 14.19 7.76 -12.62
CA CYS A 100 12.92 8.03 -11.95
C CYS A 100 12.28 6.75 -11.44
N ASN A 101 12.18 5.75 -12.26
CA ASN A 101 11.68 4.42 -11.88
C ASN A 101 12.84 3.66 -11.21
N ARG A 102 12.75 3.43 -9.92
CA ARG A 102 13.91 3.06 -9.07
C ARG A 102 13.92 1.63 -8.64
N ILE A 103 12.76 1.01 -8.56
CA ILE A 103 12.59 -0.39 -8.16
C ILE A 103 11.68 -1.09 -9.15
N GLY A 104 11.89 -2.40 -9.35
CA GLY A 104 11.05 -3.19 -10.25
C GLY A 104 11.31 -2.95 -11.73
N ASP A 105 10.25 -2.95 -12.52
CA ASP A 105 10.28 -2.52 -13.91
C ASP A 105 9.94 -1.01 -14.01
N SER A 106 10.19 -0.42 -15.15
CA SER A 106 10.03 1.03 -15.37
C SER A 106 8.78 1.37 -16.17
N LYS A 107 7.81 0.48 -16.23
CA LYS A 107 6.63 0.66 -17.06
C LYS A 107 5.42 1.11 -16.24
N ALA A 108 5.12 2.39 -16.29
CA ALA A 108 3.91 2.91 -15.66
C ALA A 108 2.63 2.24 -16.19
N LEU A 109 1.70 1.95 -15.30
CA LEU A 109 0.37 1.47 -15.65
C LEU A 109 -0.51 2.63 -16.12
N GLU A 110 -1.59 2.33 -16.86
CA GLU A 110 -2.55 3.35 -17.32
C GLU A 110 -3.21 4.10 -16.16
N LEU A 111 -3.47 3.40 -15.05
CA LEU A 111 -4.06 3.96 -13.82
C LEU A 111 -3.04 3.97 -12.69
N GLU A 112 -1.79 4.26 -13.03
CA GLU A 112 -0.71 4.35 -12.05
C GLU A 112 -1.04 5.35 -10.95
N TYR A 113 -0.72 5.00 -9.70
CA TYR A 113 -0.94 5.89 -8.58
C TYR A 113 0.18 5.85 -7.57
N GLY A 114 0.36 6.97 -6.86
CA GLY A 114 1.17 7.10 -5.67
C GLY A 114 0.33 7.28 -4.41
N LEU A 115 0.84 6.83 -3.27
CA LEU A 115 0.26 7.15 -1.97
C LEU A 115 0.44 8.65 -1.67
N SER A 116 -0.56 9.24 -1.02
CA SER A 116 -0.50 10.62 -0.58
C SER A 116 -0.98 10.78 0.87
N GLY A 117 -0.80 11.97 1.43
CA GLY A 117 -1.25 12.29 2.78
C GLY A 117 -2.75 12.01 2.95
N GLY A 118 -3.11 11.15 3.90
CA GLY A 118 -4.49 10.72 4.16
C GLY A 118 -4.84 9.32 3.65
N ASP A 119 -3.98 8.67 2.85
CA ASP A 119 -4.15 7.29 2.43
C ASP A 119 -3.65 6.28 3.47
N SER A 120 -2.96 6.74 4.51
CA SER A 120 -2.43 5.90 5.59
C SER A 120 -3.52 5.00 6.20
N GLY A 121 -3.23 3.71 6.31
CA GLY A 121 -4.19 2.70 6.76
C GLY A 121 -5.17 2.23 5.69
N GLY A 122 -5.12 2.80 4.48
CA GLY A 122 -5.90 2.39 3.33
C GLY A 122 -5.53 1.00 2.83
N PRO A 123 -6.48 0.29 2.18
CA PRO A 123 -6.26 -1.07 1.71
C PRO A 123 -5.52 -1.12 0.38
N LEU A 124 -4.67 -2.14 0.23
CA LEU A 124 -4.10 -2.58 -1.03
C LEU A 124 -4.69 -3.94 -1.39
N PHE A 125 -5.33 -4.02 -2.53
CA PHE A 125 -6.00 -5.22 -3.01
C PHE A 125 -5.28 -5.85 -4.19
N ARG A 126 -5.42 -7.15 -4.31
CA ARG A 126 -5.08 -7.92 -5.50
C ARG A 126 -6.29 -8.70 -5.98
N ARG A 127 -6.45 -8.84 -7.30
CA ARG A 127 -7.45 -9.76 -7.88
C ARG A 127 -6.79 -11.09 -8.24
N LYS A 128 -7.30 -12.17 -7.67
CA LYS A 128 -6.83 -13.54 -7.95
C LYS A 128 -8.01 -14.47 -8.12
N ASN A 129 -8.08 -15.15 -9.28
CA ASN A 129 -9.16 -16.11 -9.58
C ASN A 129 -10.57 -15.52 -9.34
N ALA A 130 -10.83 -14.31 -9.84
CA ALA A 130 -12.05 -13.55 -9.65
C ALA A 130 -12.37 -13.12 -8.20
N CYS A 131 -11.54 -13.48 -7.22
CA CYS A 131 -11.64 -13.01 -5.84
C CYS A 131 -10.78 -11.75 -5.63
N LEU A 132 -11.24 -10.88 -4.76
CA LEU A 132 -10.49 -9.73 -4.29
C LEU A 132 -9.87 -10.07 -2.94
N GLU A 133 -8.54 -9.97 -2.85
CA GLU A 133 -7.77 -10.24 -1.64
C GLU A 133 -7.13 -8.96 -1.12
N LEU A 134 -7.20 -8.74 0.19
CA LEU A 134 -6.42 -7.71 0.87
C LEU A 134 -4.98 -8.20 1.03
N VAL A 135 -4.03 -7.52 0.41
CA VAL A 135 -2.60 -7.88 0.42
C VAL A 135 -1.75 -6.94 1.28
N GLY A 136 -2.18 -5.69 1.46
CA GLY A 136 -1.43 -4.68 2.21
C GLY A 136 -2.30 -3.62 2.86
N ILE A 137 -1.70 -2.91 3.81
CA ILE A 137 -2.24 -1.71 4.45
C ILE A 137 -1.23 -0.58 4.24
N ALA A 138 -1.66 0.56 3.70
CA ALA A 138 -0.80 1.70 3.41
C ALA A 138 -0.06 2.17 4.66
N ALA A 139 1.27 2.20 4.59
CA ALA A 139 2.14 2.55 5.70
C ALA A 139 2.86 3.89 5.47
N GLY A 140 3.14 4.27 4.23
CA GLY A 140 3.75 5.55 3.92
C GLY A 140 4.60 5.53 2.65
N THR A 141 5.22 6.67 2.41
CA THR A 141 6.18 6.91 1.34
C THR A 141 7.59 6.94 1.91
N GLU A 142 8.54 6.40 1.17
CA GLU A 142 9.96 6.51 1.50
C GLU A 142 10.59 7.54 0.55
N MET A 143 10.92 8.69 1.09
CA MET A 143 11.62 9.74 0.36
C MET A 143 13.11 9.40 0.30
N THR A 144 13.69 9.40 -0.89
CA THR A 144 15.15 9.36 -1.01
C THR A 144 15.72 10.76 -0.81
N VAL A 145 16.87 10.85 -0.14
CA VAL A 145 17.53 12.09 0.31
C VAL A 145 17.83 13.08 -0.83
N GLU A 146 17.79 12.65 -2.08
CA GLU A 146 18.14 13.48 -3.24
C GLU A 146 16.97 14.27 -3.83
N ASN A 147 15.74 13.93 -3.50
CA ASN A 147 14.55 14.64 -3.97
C ASN A 147 13.67 14.95 -2.76
N LEU A 148 13.66 16.21 -2.34
CA LEU A 148 12.67 16.80 -1.44
C LEU A 148 11.30 16.88 -2.14
N LEU A 149 10.91 15.80 -2.82
CA LEU A 149 9.63 15.74 -3.48
C LEU A 149 8.57 15.41 -2.42
N GLU A 150 7.56 16.22 -2.39
CA GLU A 150 6.38 16.00 -1.55
C GLU A 150 5.64 14.74 -2.00
N ASP A 151 4.78 14.19 -1.13
CA ASP A 151 3.90 13.06 -1.48
C ASP A 151 3.13 13.32 -2.78
N GLY A 152 2.97 12.28 -3.61
CA GLY A 152 2.23 12.35 -4.87
C GLY A 152 3.05 12.75 -6.10
N TYR A 153 4.39 12.78 -5.98
CA TYR A 153 5.26 12.97 -7.13
C TYR A 153 5.72 11.62 -7.69
N TYR A 154 5.93 11.58 -9.01
CA TYR A 154 6.60 10.45 -9.67
C TYR A 154 7.96 10.15 -9.01
N CYS A 155 8.42 8.91 -9.09
CA CYS A 155 9.68 8.44 -8.52
C CYS A 155 9.69 8.32 -6.99
N THR A 156 8.55 8.41 -6.35
CA THR A 156 8.42 8.20 -4.90
C THR A 156 8.23 6.72 -4.61
N ASN A 157 9.04 6.16 -3.72
CA ASN A 157 8.84 4.80 -3.24
C ASN A 157 7.73 4.77 -2.18
N MET A 158 6.88 3.78 -2.27
CA MET A 158 5.76 3.59 -1.37
C MET A 158 5.87 2.26 -0.64
N SER A 159 5.30 2.19 0.55
CA SER A 159 5.31 0.95 1.33
C SER A 159 3.96 0.63 1.94
N TRP A 160 3.67 -0.67 2.00
CA TRP A 160 2.49 -1.23 2.66
C TRP A 160 2.90 -2.29 3.67
N THR A 161 2.20 -2.34 4.79
CA THR A 161 2.32 -3.46 5.73
C THR A 161 1.68 -4.70 5.12
N ARG A 162 2.46 -5.75 4.96
CA ARG A 162 2.10 -6.97 4.22
C ARG A 162 1.20 -7.88 5.03
N ILE A 163 0.01 -8.21 4.52
CA ILE A 163 -0.99 -9.02 5.21
C ILE A 163 -0.54 -10.47 5.39
N SER A 164 0.07 -11.08 4.36
CA SER A 164 0.46 -12.49 4.41
C SER A 164 1.48 -12.81 5.52
N SER A 165 2.34 -11.87 5.87
CA SER A 165 3.32 -12.01 6.96
C SER A 165 2.66 -11.97 8.35
N LEU A 166 1.52 -11.31 8.47
CA LEU A 166 0.80 -11.06 9.72
C LEU A 166 -0.52 -11.84 9.80
N TYR A 167 -0.80 -12.70 8.81
CA TYR A 167 -2.05 -13.43 8.70
C TYR A 167 -2.41 -14.21 9.98
N ASN A 168 -1.44 -14.92 10.57
CA ASN A 168 -1.70 -15.71 11.78
C ASN A 168 -2.05 -14.84 12.99
N TRP A 169 -1.45 -13.66 13.12
CA TRP A 169 -1.80 -12.70 14.16
C TRP A 169 -3.22 -12.17 13.94
N ILE A 170 -3.56 -11.75 12.72
CA ILE A 170 -4.90 -11.26 12.38
C ILE A 170 -5.96 -12.33 12.66
N LYS A 171 -5.70 -13.58 12.21
CA LYS A 171 -6.61 -14.72 12.41
C LYS A 171 -6.94 -14.99 13.86
N GLY A 172 -6.03 -14.66 14.79
CA GLY A 172 -6.26 -14.83 16.23
C GLY A 172 -7.38 -13.94 16.79
N TYR A 173 -7.89 -12.98 16.01
CA TYR A 173 -8.96 -12.05 16.39
C TYR A 173 -10.24 -12.19 15.53
N LEU A 174 -10.26 -13.10 14.58
CA LEU A 174 -11.41 -13.43 13.74
C LEU A 174 -12.12 -14.69 14.25
#